data_5ce0cd39eb7900b383d3d582d344929e
#
_entry.id   5ce0cd39eb7900b383d3d582d344929e
#
_cell.length_a   1.000
_cell.length_b   1.000
_cell.length_c   1.000
_cell.angle_alpha   90.00
_cell.angle_beta   90.00
_cell.angle_gamma   90.00
#
_symmetry.space_group_name_H-M   'P 1'
#
loop_
_entity.id
_entity.type
_entity.pdbx_description
1 polymer ?
#
loop_
_entity_poly.entity_id
_entity_poly.type
_entity_poly.pdbx_seq_one_letter_code
_entity_poly.pdbx_strand_id
1 'polypeptide(L)'
;TIPSKTLRETVLNLSGWRERSFYGRSYRVKDEIGADDLKMRLHKTLDYEVDVLEHQFNRNHVETMSGLARFISPNEVEVTAENGEVTTVAGAHFLIATGTYTYRPDNVPFNGTTILDSDEFLEMAQIPRSLIVIGAGVIGVEYATMFSALDVKVTLIEPRETFLDFIDKTLIQEFTHEIRENGVDLRLGSAVAKIEDCDSHVEVALENGRHVRAEMLLFAAGRMGATQRLGLDAAGLKTDHRGRLSVDRTSY
;
A
#
# COMPACT_ATOMS: atom_id res chain seq x y z
N THR A 1 -4.66 0.53 -6.14
CA THR A 1 -5.00 -0.78 -6.76
C THR A 1 -4.14 -1.05 -7.99
N ILE A 2 -4.07 -0.13 -8.97
CA ILE A 2 -3.28 -0.34 -10.21
C ILE A 2 -1.81 -0.67 -9.89
N PRO A 3 -1.07 0.11 -9.06
CA PRO A 3 0.33 -0.16 -8.79
C PRO A 3 0.57 -1.55 -8.20
N SER A 4 -0.15 -1.92 -7.14
CA SER A 4 0.07 -3.20 -6.45
C SER A 4 -0.32 -4.41 -7.32
N LYS A 5 -1.39 -4.29 -8.14
CA LYS A 5 -1.78 -5.37 -9.07
C LYS A 5 -0.78 -5.54 -10.21
N THR A 6 -0.26 -4.44 -10.75
CA THR A 6 0.80 -4.49 -11.77
C THR A 6 2.07 -5.13 -11.20
N LEU A 7 2.46 -4.75 -9.98
CA LEU A 7 3.61 -5.35 -9.30
C LEU A 7 3.39 -6.87 -9.12
N ARG A 8 2.21 -7.26 -8.61
CA ARG A 8 1.85 -8.67 -8.42
C ARG A 8 1.95 -9.47 -9.72
N GLU A 9 1.34 -9.00 -10.80
CA GLU A 9 1.40 -9.69 -12.09
C GLU A 9 2.83 -9.77 -12.64
N THR A 10 3.65 -8.75 -12.40
CA THR A 10 5.07 -8.77 -12.78
C THR A 10 5.83 -9.84 -12.00
N VAL A 11 5.64 -9.90 -10.68
CA VAL A 11 6.25 -10.91 -9.82
C VAL A 11 5.85 -12.32 -10.26
N LEU A 12 4.55 -12.59 -10.43
CA LEU A 12 4.05 -13.91 -10.82
C LEU A 12 4.57 -14.35 -12.19
N ASN A 13 4.69 -13.42 -13.14
CA ASN A 13 5.22 -13.72 -14.47
C ASN A 13 6.73 -14.01 -14.43
N LEU A 14 7.54 -13.11 -13.86
CA LEU A 14 9.00 -13.24 -13.86
C LEU A 14 9.49 -14.40 -13.00
N SER A 15 8.86 -14.63 -11.84
CA SER A 15 9.18 -15.76 -10.97
C SER A 15 8.73 -17.11 -11.52
N GLY A 16 7.92 -17.15 -12.58
CA GLY A 16 7.31 -18.38 -13.09
C GLY A 16 6.39 -19.08 -12.10
N TRP A 17 5.89 -18.35 -11.10
CA TRP A 17 5.13 -18.91 -9.98
C TRP A 17 3.99 -19.85 -10.40
N ARG A 18 3.21 -19.46 -11.43
CA ARG A 18 2.05 -20.24 -11.92
C ARG A 18 2.45 -21.60 -12.49
N GLU A 19 3.67 -21.71 -12.99
CA GLU A 19 4.19 -22.92 -13.64
C GLU A 19 5.00 -23.81 -12.69
N ARG A 20 5.27 -23.35 -11.46
CA ARG A 20 6.06 -24.12 -10.47
C ARG A 20 5.41 -25.43 -10.05
N SER A 21 4.09 -25.54 -10.14
CA SER A 21 3.38 -26.80 -9.89
C SER A 21 3.70 -27.88 -10.91
N PHE A 22 4.06 -27.51 -12.14
CA PHE A 22 4.40 -28.44 -13.24
C PHE A 22 5.91 -28.67 -13.35
N TYR A 23 6.71 -27.58 -13.29
CA TYR A 23 8.15 -27.63 -13.56
C TYR A 23 9.02 -27.67 -12.31
N GLY A 24 8.41 -27.61 -11.13
CA GLY A 24 9.09 -27.62 -9.84
C GLY A 24 9.41 -26.23 -9.29
N ARG A 25 9.74 -26.16 -8.00
CA ARG A 25 9.96 -24.91 -7.26
C ARG A 25 11.13 -24.07 -7.79
N SER A 26 12.10 -24.68 -8.48
CA SER A 26 13.25 -23.99 -9.07
C SER A 26 12.95 -23.33 -10.41
N TYR A 27 11.78 -23.57 -11.00
CA TYR A 27 11.41 -22.95 -12.27
C TYR A 27 11.33 -21.42 -12.14
N ARG A 28 11.94 -20.73 -13.08
CA ARG A 28 11.93 -19.25 -13.23
C ARG A 28 11.79 -18.90 -14.70
N VAL A 29 11.10 -17.79 -14.98
CA VAL A 29 11.08 -17.18 -16.31
C VAL A 29 12.32 -16.29 -16.50
N LYS A 30 12.76 -15.67 -15.42
CA LYS A 30 14.00 -14.88 -15.35
C LYS A 30 14.81 -15.32 -14.15
N ASP A 31 16.08 -15.64 -14.33
CA ASP A 31 16.96 -16.19 -13.27
C ASP A 31 17.26 -15.13 -12.20
N GLU A 32 17.55 -13.91 -12.58
CA GLU A 32 17.81 -12.78 -11.68
C GLU A 32 16.76 -11.69 -11.89
N ILE A 33 15.86 -11.54 -10.91
CA ILE A 33 14.82 -10.51 -10.89
C ILE A 33 15.31 -9.38 -9.99
N GLY A 34 15.52 -8.19 -10.58
CA GLY A 34 15.89 -6.98 -9.84
C GLY A 34 14.69 -6.06 -9.55
N ALA A 35 14.89 -5.08 -8.67
CA ALA A 35 13.87 -4.07 -8.38
C ALA A 35 13.50 -3.27 -9.64
N ASP A 36 14.47 -3.00 -10.53
CA ASP A 36 14.22 -2.28 -11.77
C ASP A 36 13.30 -3.03 -12.74
N ASP A 37 13.33 -4.36 -12.76
CA ASP A 37 12.38 -5.15 -13.55
C ASP A 37 10.93 -4.95 -13.09
N LEU A 38 10.75 -4.84 -11.78
CA LEU A 38 9.45 -4.61 -11.18
C LEU A 38 8.97 -3.18 -11.45
N LYS A 39 9.82 -2.20 -11.25
CA LYS A 39 9.53 -0.77 -11.46
C LYS A 39 9.27 -0.42 -12.92
N MET A 40 10.05 -0.96 -13.85
CA MET A 40 9.91 -0.67 -15.27
C MET A 40 8.50 -0.96 -15.80
N ARG A 41 7.94 -2.12 -15.44
CA ARG A 41 6.57 -2.46 -15.85
C ARG A 41 5.53 -1.62 -15.09
N LEU A 42 5.80 -1.33 -13.82
CA LEU A 42 4.93 -0.49 -12.99
C LEU A 42 4.80 0.91 -13.60
N HIS A 43 5.91 1.61 -13.84
CA HIS A 43 5.91 2.97 -14.39
C HIS A 43 5.25 3.00 -15.77
N LYS A 44 5.61 2.08 -16.68
CA LYS A 44 4.97 1.99 -18.00
C LYS A 44 3.45 1.81 -17.93
N THR A 45 2.96 1.04 -16.97
CA THR A 45 1.52 0.85 -16.78
C THR A 45 0.87 2.13 -16.23
N LEU A 46 1.51 2.80 -15.26
CA LEU A 46 0.99 4.05 -14.70
C LEU A 46 0.93 5.17 -15.74
N ASP A 47 1.99 5.34 -16.53
CA ASP A 47 2.03 6.34 -17.61
C ASP A 47 0.90 6.10 -18.62
N TYR A 48 0.70 4.83 -19.02
CA TYR A 48 -0.40 4.47 -19.92
C TYR A 48 -1.78 4.78 -19.35
N GLU A 49 -2.01 4.49 -18.06
CA GLU A 49 -3.29 4.77 -17.40
C GLU A 49 -3.54 6.28 -17.26
N VAL A 50 -2.49 7.07 -17.01
CA VAL A 50 -2.59 8.54 -16.99
C VAL A 50 -2.99 9.06 -18.37
N ASP A 51 -2.30 8.64 -19.43
CA ASP A 51 -2.62 9.02 -20.80
C ASP A 51 -4.08 8.68 -21.18
N VAL A 52 -4.55 7.48 -20.80
CA VAL A 52 -5.94 7.04 -21.04
C VAL A 52 -6.93 7.96 -20.34
N LEU A 53 -6.67 8.32 -19.06
CA LEU A 53 -7.55 9.20 -18.28
C LEU A 53 -7.57 10.62 -18.87
N GLU A 54 -6.42 11.18 -19.24
CA GLU A 54 -6.33 12.50 -19.88
C GLU A 54 -7.12 12.56 -21.20
N HIS A 55 -6.96 11.52 -22.03
CA HIS A 55 -7.74 11.40 -23.26
C HIS A 55 -9.25 11.29 -23.00
N GLN A 56 -9.67 10.59 -21.95
CA GLN A 56 -11.07 10.49 -21.58
C GLN A 56 -11.62 11.82 -21.09
N PHE A 57 -10.91 12.56 -20.25
CA PHE A 57 -11.33 13.90 -19.79
C PHE A 57 -11.46 14.86 -20.96
N ASN A 58 -10.45 14.95 -21.81
CA ASN A 58 -10.46 15.82 -22.99
C ASN A 58 -11.64 15.51 -23.93
N ARG A 59 -11.89 14.22 -24.24
CA ARG A 59 -12.98 13.79 -25.11
C ARG A 59 -14.36 14.10 -24.54
N ASN A 60 -14.50 14.10 -23.21
CA ASN A 60 -15.74 14.39 -22.52
C ASN A 60 -15.86 15.87 -22.10
N HIS A 61 -14.95 16.73 -22.55
CA HIS A 61 -14.92 18.15 -22.21
C HIS A 61 -14.88 18.42 -20.71
N VAL A 62 -14.19 17.57 -19.95
CA VAL A 62 -13.94 17.76 -18.53
C VAL A 62 -12.68 18.60 -18.37
N GLU A 63 -12.82 19.77 -17.79
CA GLU A 63 -11.69 20.64 -17.48
C GLU A 63 -10.89 20.05 -16.31
N THR A 64 -9.57 20.00 -16.44
CA THR A 64 -8.66 19.51 -15.42
C THR A 64 -7.80 20.63 -14.86
N MET A 65 -7.60 20.64 -13.54
CA MET A 65 -6.76 21.59 -12.83
C MET A 65 -5.81 20.85 -11.89
N SER A 66 -4.51 21.12 -12.02
CA SER A 66 -3.50 20.55 -11.12
C SER A 66 -3.28 21.44 -9.91
N GLY A 67 -3.41 20.89 -8.71
CA GLY A 67 -3.20 21.63 -7.47
C GLY A 67 -3.83 20.99 -6.24
N LEU A 68 -3.73 21.68 -5.10
CA LEU A 68 -4.36 21.30 -3.85
C LEU A 68 -5.69 22.02 -3.70
N ALA A 69 -6.78 21.26 -3.72
CA ALA A 69 -8.13 21.81 -3.56
C ALA A 69 -8.52 21.89 -2.08
N ARG A 70 -9.18 22.98 -1.68
CA ARG A 70 -9.70 23.21 -0.34
C ARG A 70 -11.06 23.89 -0.40
N PHE A 71 -12.04 23.42 0.33
CA PHE A 71 -13.32 24.08 0.49
C PHE A 71 -13.16 25.42 1.22
N ILE A 72 -13.77 26.47 0.70
CA ILE A 72 -13.91 27.78 1.33
C ILE A 72 -15.38 28.09 1.68
N SER A 73 -16.31 27.39 1.04
CA SER A 73 -17.74 27.36 1.34
C SER A 73 -18.34 26.01 0.91
N PRO A 74 -19.62 25.71 1.19
CA PRO A 74 -20.26 24.47 0.72
C PRO A 74 -20.28 24.31 -0.81
N ASN A 75 -20.20 25.43 -1.55
CA ASN A 75 -20.31 25.45 -3.00
C ASN A 75 -19.08 26.02 -3.72
N GLU A 76 -17.97 26.23 -3.01
CA GLU A 76 -16.75 26.80 -3.58
C GLU A 76 -15.51 26.11 -3.03
N VAL A 77 -14.55 25.85 -3.92
CA VAL A 77 -13.21 25.36 -3.58
C VAL A 77 -12.15 26.30 -4.14
N GLU A 78 -11.08 26.50 -3.39
CA GLU A 78 -9.82 27.07 -3.88
C GLU A 78 -8.91 25.93 -4.34
N VAL A 79 -8.31 26.10 -5.52
CA VAL A 79 -7.25 25.22 -6.03
C VAL A 79 -5.96 26.01 -6.04
N THR A 80 -4.99 25.59 -5.24
CA THR A 80 -3.65 26.18 -5.20
C THR A 80 -2.70 25.35 -6.06
N ALA A 81 -2.24 25.90 -7.17
CA ALA A 81 -1.27 25.27 -8.07
C ALA A 81 0.14 25.26 -7.44
N GLU A 82 1.07 24.46 -8.00
CA GLU A 82 2.46 24.37 -7.51
C GLU A 82 3.22 25.71 -7.56
N ASN A 83 2.90 26.57 -8.52
CA ASN A 83 3.46 27.93 -8.63
C ASN A 83 2.89 28.92 -7.60
N GLY A 84 1.95 28.49 -6.76
CA GLY A 84 1.27 29.30 -5.75
C GLY A 84 0.07 30.11 -6.28
N GLU A 85 -0.29 29.95 -7.55
CA GLU A 85 -1.50 30.57 -8.10
C GLU A 85 -2.75 29.93 -7.48
N VAL A 86 -3.72 30.77 -7.11
CA VAL A 86 -4.97 30.32 -6.48
C VAL A 86 -6.14 30.62 -7.43
N THR A 87 -6.89 29.60 -7.76
CA THR A 87 -8.11 29.69 -8.57
C THR A 87 -9.30 29.25 -7.75
N THR A 88 -10.38 30.02 -7.75
CA THR A 88 -11.64 29.65 -7.11
C THR A 88 -12.57 28.98 -8.12
N VAL A 89 -13.11 27.82 -7.75
CA VAL A 89 -14.07 27.08 -8.56
C VAL A 89 -15.37 26.93 -7.79
N ALA A 90 -16.47 27.35 -8.39
CA ALA A 90 -17.82 27.16 -7.86
C ALA A 90 -18.50 25.94 -8.46
N GLY A 91 -19.23 25.18 -7.65
CA GLY A 91 -19.95 23.99 -8.09
C GLY A 91 -21.25 23.77 -7.31
N ALA A 92 -22.29 23.29 -7.99
CA ALA A 92 -23.53 22.87 -7.35
C ALA A 92 -23.35 21.55 -6.56
N HIS A 93 -22.46 20.66 -7.04
CA HIS A 93 -22.15 19.36 -6.44
C HIS A 93 -20.66 19.11 -6.50
N PHE A 94 -20.12 18.44 -5.46
CA PHE A 94 -18.72 18.06 -5.36
C PHE A 94 -18.60 16.56 -5.08
N LEU A 95 -17.72 15.88 -5.82
CA LEU A 95 -17.31 14.52 -5.54
C LEU A 95 -15.92 14.54 -4.90
N ILE A 96 -15.83 14.09 -3.65
CA ILE A 96 -14.55 13.97 -2.92
C ILE A 96 -13.97 12.59 -3.17
N ALA A 97 -12.94 12.49 -3.99
CA ALA A 97 -12.27 11.24 -4.35
C ALA A 97 -10.75 11.32 -4.13
N THR A 98 -10.31 11.97 -3.05
CA THR A 98 -8.91 12.27 -2.75
C THR A 98 -8.09 11.08 -2.27
N GLY A 99 -8.71 9.92 -2.09
CA GLY A 99 -8.03 8.68 -1.73
C GLY A 99 -7.51 8.67 -0.30
N THR A 100 -6.39 7.96 -0.12
CA THR A 100 -5.78 7.72 1.20
C THR A 100 -4.26 7.76 1.08
N TYR A 101 -3.58 7.98 2.21
CA TYR A 101 -2.13 7.82 2.38
C TYR A 101 -1.83 6.78 3.46
N THR A 102 -0.62 6.29 3.52
CA THR A 102 -0.18 5.30 4.51
C THR A 102 -0.18 5.87 5.93
N TYR A 103 -0.61 5.07 6.90
CA TYR A 103 -0.49 5.44 8.29
C TYR A 103 0.96 5.31 8.75
N ARG A 104 1.53 6.39 9.25
CA ARG A 104 2.90 6.46 9.76
C ARG A 104 2.89 6.91 11.22
N PRO A 105 2.91 5.98 12.19
CA PRO A 105 2.99 6.35 13.61
C PRO A 105 4.39 6.87 13.97
N ASP A 106 4.46 7.82 14.90
CA ASP A 106 5.69 8.51 15.29
C ASP A 106 6.76 7.58 15.91
N ASN A 107 6.34 6.44 16.45
CA ASN A 107 7.25 5.45 17.07
C ASN A 107 7.87 4.47 16.07
N VAL A 108 7.61 4.60 14.77
CA VAL A 108 8.25 3.82 13.71
C VAL A 108 9.27 4.71 12.98
N PRO A 109 10.56 4.36 12.98
CA PRO A 109 11.60 5.18 12.39
C PRO A 109 11.71 4.97 10.88
N PHE A 110 10.70 5.41 10.12
CA PHE A 110 10.74 5.37 8.65
C PHE A 110 11.94 6.16 8.11
N ASN A 111 12.71 5.55 7.21
CA ASN A 111 13.90 6.14 6.64
C ASN A 111 13.96 6.15 5.11
N GLY A 112 12.91 5.63 4.42
CA GLY A 112 12.82 5.59 2.96
C GLY A 112 13.78 4.58 2.30
N THR A 113 14.44 3.72 3.07
CA THR A 113 15.44 2.74 2.54
C THR A 113 15.25 1.34 3.09
N THR A 114 15.29 1.17 4.41
CA THR A 114 15.17 -0.12 5.10
C THR A 114 13.85 -0.27 5.85
N ILE A 115 13.28 0.82 6.32
CA ILE A 115 11.98 0.86 7.01
C ILE A 115 11.03 1.73 6.19
N LEU A 116 10.15 1.08 5.45
CA LEU A 116 9.31 1.65 4.40
C LEU A 116 7.83 1.45 4.70
N ASP A 117 7.01 2.37 4.23
CA ASP A 117 5.58 2.14 4.10
C ASP A 117 5.22 1.53 2.73
N SER A 118 3.93 1.23 2.50
CA SER A 118 3.51 0.55 1.27
C SER A 118 3.57 1.42 0.01
N ASP A 119 3.64 2.73 0.13
CA ASP A 119 3.75 3.63 -1.01
C ASP A 119 5.24 3.80 -1.39
N GLU A 120 6.13 3.97 -0.40
CA GLU A 120 7.59 3.99 -0.59
C GLU A 120 8.13 2.65 -1.11
N PHE A 121 7.53 1.53 -0.69
CA PHE A 121 7.98 0.19 -1.05
C PHE A 121 7.86 -0.12 -2.56
N LEU A 122 7.00 0.59 -3.28
CA LEU A 122 6.89 0.51 -4.74
C LEU A 122 8.15 1.01 -5.45
N GLU A 123 8.89 1.92 -4.82
CA GLU A 123 10.09 2.57 -5.35
C GLU A 123 11.40 2.03 -4.72
N MET A 124 11.34 0.88 -4.03
CA MET A 124 12.53 0.27 -3.40
C MET A 124 13.71 0.16 -4.38
N ALA A 125 14.91 0.40 -3.87
CA ALA A 125 16.12 0.36 -4.68
C ALA A 125 16.58 -1.08 -5.03
N GLN A 126 16.26 -2.04 -4.16
CA GLN A 126 16.66 -3.45 -4.33
C GLN A 126 15.63 -4.38 -3.68
N ILE A 127 15.53 -5.60 -4.21
CA ILE A 127 14.76 -6.68 -3.59
C ILE A 127 15.58 -7.21 -2.41
N PRO A 128 15.06 -7.16 -1.16
CA PRO A 128 15.81 -7.66 0.00
C PRO A 128 15.85 -9.21 0.02
N ARG A 129 16.85 -9.79 0.66
CA ARG A 129 16.89 -11.24 0.93
C ARG A 129 15.96 -11.67 2.06
N SER A 130 15.63 -10.74 2.96
CA SER A 130 14.70 -10.96 4.05
C SER A 130 13.86 -9.72 4.32
N LEU A 131 12.57 -9.92 4.60
CA LEU A 131 11.58 -8.87 4.78
C LEU A 131 10.71 -9.15 6.00
N ILE A 132 10.58 -8.16 6.88
CA ILE A 132 9.53 -8.14 7.88
C ILE A 132 8.36 -7.33 7.33
N VAL A 133 7.14 -7.88 7.43
CA VAL A 133 5.91 -7.16 7.13
C VAL A 133 5.11 -7.00 8.42
N ILE A 134 4.76 -5.76 8.78
CA ILE A 134 3.94 -5.46 9.95
C ILE A 134 2.52 -5.12 9.50
N GLY A 135 1.57 -5.91 9.99
CA GLY A 135 0.15 -5.83 9.67
C GLY A 135 -0.29 -6.83 8.59
N ALA A 136 -1.15 -7.79 8.98
CA ALA A 136 -1.74 -8.78 8.08
C ALA A 136 -3.11 -8.33 7.52
N GLY A 137 -3.22 -7.04 7.18
CA GLY A 137 -4.30 -6.53 6.34
C GLY A 137 -4.11 -6.93 4.88
N VAL A 138 -5.03 -6.52 3.99
CA VAL A 138 -4.97 -6.84 2.55
C VAL A 138 -3.62 -6.48 1.94
N ILE A 139 -3.09 -5.28 2.25
CA ILE A 139 -1.81 -4.80 1.72
C ILE A 139 -0.66 -5.68 2.21
N GLY A 140 -0.54 -5.87 3.54
CA GLY A 140 0.57 -6.65 4.11
C GLY A 140 0.59 -8.09 3.62
N VAL A 141 -0.57 -8.75 3.53
CA VAL A 141 -0.68 -10.12 2.99
C VAL A 141 -0.32 -10.17 1.51
N GLU A 142 -0.77 -9.18 0.71
CA GLU A 142 -0.43 -9.10 -0.72
C GLU A 142 1.08 -8.98 -0.93
N TYR A 143 1.75 -8.07 -0.22
CA TYR A 143 3.20 -7.92 -0.32
C TYR A 143 3.96 -9.14 0.23
N ALA A 144 3.54 -9.68 1.38
CA ALA A 144 4.18 -10.87 1.94
C ALA A 144 4.18 -12.05 0.97
N THR A 145 3.05 -12.31 0.30
CA THR A 145 2.92 -13.38 -0.68
C THR A 145 3.69 -13.10 -1.98
N MET A 146 3.70 -11.84 -2.45
CA MET A 146 4.49 -11.45 -3.62
C MET A 146 5.99 -11.66 -3.39
N PHE A 147 6.53 -11.19 -2.27
CA PHE A 147 7.95 -11.30 -1.97
C PHE A 147 8.38 -12.73 -1.66
N SER A 148 7.50 -13.53 -1.04
CA SER A 148 7.74 -14.97 -0.91
C SER A 148 7.85 -15.66 -2.29
N ALA A 149 7.05 -15.25 -3.28
CA ALA A 149 7.15 -15.78 -4.64
C ALA A 149 8.47 -15.41 -5.34
N LEU A 150 9.18 -14.39 -4.86
CA LEU A 150 10.54 -14.01 -5.27
C LEU A 150 11.64 -14.69 -4.44
N ASP A 151 11.29 -15.66 -3.61
CA ASP A 151 12.18 -16.38 -2.69
C ASP A 151 12.80 -15.51 -1.58
N VAL A 152 12.19 -14.37 -1.28
CA VAL A 152 12.52 -13.55 -0.12
C VAL A 152 12.07 -14.26 1.15
N LYS A 153 12.89 -14.29 2.20
CA LYS A 153 12.49 -14.79 3.52
C LYS A 153 11.56 -13.78 4.20
N VAL A 154 10.26 -14.04 4.18
CA VAL A 154 9.25 -13.13 4.71
C VAL A 154 8.78 -13.56 6.10
N THR A 155 8.78 -12.62 7.06
CA THR A 155 8.08 -12.74 8.34
C THR A 155 6.93 -11.74 8.37
N LEU A 156 5.68 -12.23 8.46
CA LEU A 156 4.48 -11.41 8.56
C LEU A 156 3.99 -11.40 10.01
N ILE A 157 3.93 -10.20 10.63
CA ILE A 157 3.60 -9.99 12.03
C ILE A 157 2.24 -9.30 12.15
N GLU A 158 1.35 -9.88 12.97
CA GLU A 158 0.00 -9.35 13.22
C GLU A 158 -0.32 -9.49 14.72
N PRO A 159 -0.72 -8.40 15.42
CA PRO A 159 -1.08 -8.48 16.84
C PRO A 159 -2.35 -9.28 17.12
N ARG A 160 -3.27 -9.40 16.15
CA ARG A 160 -4.48 -10.19 16.31
C ARG A 160 -4.20 -11.68 16.06
N GLU A 161 -4.99 -12.54 16.69
CA GLU A 161 -4.94 -14.00 16.49
C GLU A 161 -5.45 -14.44 15.09
N THR A 162 -6.21 -13.57 14.43
CA THR A 162 -6.77 -13.76 13.09
C THR A 162 -6.48 -12.56 12.23
N PHE A 163 -6.59 -12.71 10.92
CA PHE A 163 -6.44 -11.62 9.96
C PHE A 163 -7.54 -11.69 8.90
N LEU A 164 -7.80 -10.55 8.22
CA LEU A 164 -8.85 -10.42 7.21
C LEU A 164 -10.23 -10.87 7.72
N ASP A 165 -10.63 -10.38 8.89
CA ASP A 165 -11.83 -10.80 9.65
C ASP A 165 -13.16 -10.64 8.88
N PHE A 166 -13.15 -9.96 7.74
CA PHE A 166 -14.29 -9.81 6.83
C PHE A 166 -14.45 -10.99 5.84
N ILE A 167 -13.52 -11.94 5.84
CA ILE A 167 -13.54 -13.15 5.02
C ILE A 167 -14.01 -14.34 5.88
N ASP A 168 -14.66 -15.31 5.26
CA ASP A 168 -15.07 -16.55 5.91
C ASP A 168 -13.89 -17.26 6.60
N LYS A 169 -14.14 -17.75 7.82
CA LYS A 169 -13.09 -18.36 8.66
C LYS A 169 -12.45 -19.60 8.04
N THR A 170 -13.22 -20.41 7.31
CA THR A 170 -12.72 -21.62 6.66
C THR A 170 -11.73 -21.24 5.55
N LEU A 171 -12.07 -20.21 4.76
CA LEU A 171 -11.17 -19.67 3.73
C LEU A 171 -9.90 -19.09 4.33
N ILE A 172 -10.00 -18.42 5.48
CA ILE A 172 -8.81 -17.88 6.19
C ILE A 172 -7.93 -19.00 6.73
N GLN A 173 -8.48 -20.09 7.20
CA GLN A 173 -7.70 -21.26 7.65
C GLN A 173 -6.90 -21.88 6.49
N GLU A 174 -7.55 -22.13 5.36
CA GLU A 174 -6.89 -22.62 4.14
C GLU A 174 -5.83 -21.62 3.65
N PHE A 175 -6.16 -20.34 3.61
CA PHE A 175 -5.21 -19.31 3.20
C PHE A 175 -4.01 -19.21 4.16
N THR A 176 -4.22 -19.38 5.46
CA THR A 176 -3.15 -19.44 6.46
C THR A 176 -2.20 -20.60 6.19
N HIS A 177 -2.75 -21.76 5.84
CA HIS A 177 -1.97 -22.93 5.46
C HIS A 177 -1.15 -22.65 4.20
N GLU A 178 -1.77 -22.18 3.14
CA GLU A 178 -1.14 -21.77 1.88
C GLU A 178 0.01 -20.76 2.08
N ILE A 179 -0.20 -19.72 2.87
CA ILE A 179 0.84 -18.72 3.16
C ILE A 179 2.07 -19.38 3.80
N ARG A 180 1.86 -20.29 4.76
CA ARG A 180 2.95 -21.01 5.43
C ARG A 180 3.66 -22.01 4.51
N GLU A 181 2.90 -22.77 3.71
CA GLU A 181 3.46 -23.68 2.71
C GLU A 181 4.31 -22.95 1.68
N ASN A 182 3.96 -21.70 1.38
CA ASN A 182 4.72 -20.81 0.51
C ASN A 182 5.92 -20.15 1.19
N GLY A 183 6.23 -20.54 2.44
CA GLY A 183 7.47 -20.17 3.14
C GLY A 183 7.39 -18.85 3.91
N VAL A 184 6.21 -18.26 4.10
CA VAL A 184 6.05 -17.08 4.96
C VAL A 184 5.98 -17.50 6.43
N ASP A 185 6.87 -16.96 7.27
CA ASP A 185 6.77 -17.06 8.74
C ASP A 185 5.65 -16.15 9.25
N LEU A 186 4.45 -16.73 9.43
CA LEU A 186 3.26 -16.01 9.86
C LEU A 186 3.15 -16.01 11.39
N ARG A 187 3.30 -14.84 12.01
CA ARG A 187 3.25 -14.59 13.45
C ARG A 187 2.00 -13.82 13.84
N LEU A 188 0.93 -14.56 14.09
CA LEU A 188 -0.32 -14.03 14.65
C LEU A 188 -0.23 -13.91 16.17
N GLY A 189 -1.06 -13.07 16.79
CA GLY A 189 -1.04 -12.81 18.23
C GLY A 189 0.28 -12.18 18.70
N SER A 190 1.00 -11.51 17.83
CA SER A 190 2.35 -10.98 18.09
C SER A 190 2.37 -9.46 17.95
N ALA A 191 2.27 -8.76 19.06
CA ALA A 191 2.37 -7.31 19.09
C ALA A 191 3.83 -6.84 19.03
N VAL A 192 4.06 -5.75 18.30
CA VAL A 192 5.38 -5.10 18.16
C VAL A 192 5.59 -4.14 19.30
N ALA A 193 6.67 -4.33 20.06
CA ALA A 193 7.07 -3.44 21.16
C ALA A 193 7.99 -2.31 20.65
N LYS A 194 8.95 -2.62 19.74
CA LYS A 194 9.93 -1.66 19.24
C LYS A 194 10.43 -2.05 17.85
N ILE A 195 10.76 -1.05 17.04
CA ILE A 195 11.42 -1.20 15.74
C ILE A 195 12.69 -0.37 15.77
N GLU A 196 13.81 -0.96 15.37
CA GLU A 196 15.12 -0.31 15.32
C GLU A 196 15.80 -0.55 13.97
N ASP A 197 16.39 0.51 13.44
CA ASP A 197 17.32 0.43 12.31
C ASP A 197 18.73 0.23 12.86
N CYS A 198 19.37 -0.88 12.48
CA CYS A 198 20.67 -1.32 12.99
C CYS A 198 21.77 -1.30 11.90
N ASP A 199 21.81 -0.27 11.05
CA ASP A 199 22.75 -0.07 9.93
C ASP A 199 22.77 -1.21 8.88
N SER A 200 22.90 -2.47 9.32
CA SER A 200 22.98 -3.66 8.45
C SER A 200 21.68 -4.45 8.36
N HIS A 201 20.71 -4.18 9.22
CA HIS A 201 19.43 -4.88 9.30
C HIS A 201 18.43 -4.09 10.13
N VAL A 202 17.15 -4.42 9.98
CA VAL A 202 16.09 -3.94 10.87
C VAL A 202 15.82 -4.98 11.93
N GLU A 203 15.71 -4.55 13.18
CA GLU A 203 15.32 -5.40 14.31
C GLU A 203 13.94 -5.01 14.84
N VAL A 204 13.08 -5.98 15.02
CA VAL A 204 11.74 -5.84 15.62
C VAL A 204 11.70 -6.63 16.92
N ALA A 205 11.55 -5.94 18.04
CA ALA A 205 11.26 -6.55 19.34
C ALA A 205 9.75 -6.75 19.48
N LEU A 206 9.32 -7.94 19.84
CA LEU A 206 7.92 -8.28 20.12
C LEU A 206 7.65 -8.17 21.63
N GLU A 207 6.40 -7.90 22.02
CA GLU A 207 6.01 -7.79 23.45
C GLU A 207 6.26 -9.08 24.25
N ASN A 208 6.32 -10.24 23.58
CA ASN A 208 6.65 -11.53 24.21
C ASN A 208 8.17 -11.74 24.42
N GLY A 209 9.01 -10.73 24.21
CA GLY A 209 10.46 -10.75 24.38
C GLY A 209 11.24 -11.41 23.22
N ARG A 210 10.57 -11.85 22.16
CA ARG A 210 11.25 -12.37 20.97
C ARG A 210 11.68 -11.24 20.04
N HIS A 211 12.75 -11.46 19.29
CA HIS A 211 13.28 -10.54 18.29
C HIS A 211 13.20 -11.16 16.89
N VAL A 212 12.95 -10.32 15.91
CA VAL A 212 12.94 -10.66 14.48
C VAL A 212 13.87 -9.71 13.76
N ARG A 213 14.70 -10.24 12.85
CA ARG A 213 15.66 -9.46 12.07
C ARG A 213 15.45 -9.69 10.58
N ALA A 214 15.57 -8.63 9.79
CA ALA A 214 15.54 -8.70 8.34
C ALA A 214 16.34 -7.53 7.72
N GLU A 215 16.65 -7.64 6.43
CA GLU A 215 17.30 -6.53 5.69
C GLU A 215 16.36 -5.34 5.51
N MET A 216 15.05 -5.57 5.42
CA MET A 216 14.05 -4.53 5.18
C MET A 216 12.76 -4.79 5.96
N LEU A 217 12.04 -3.72 6.26
CA LEU A 217 10.73 -3.76 6.91
C LEU A 217 9.71 -2.97 6.08
N LEU A 218 8.57 -3.61 5.82
CA LEU A 218 7.37 -2.98 5.29
C LEU A 218 6.35 -2.77 6.41
N PHE A 219 6.01 -1.53 6.69
CA PHE A 219 4.94 -1.19 7.62
C PHE A 219 3.62 -1.03 6.87
N ALA A 220 2.70 -1.97 7.06
CA ALA A 220 1.42 -2.07 6.35
C ALA A 220 0.20 -2.09 7.31
N ALA A 221 0.30 -1.39 8.46
CA ALA A 221 -0.70 -1.44 9.53
C ALA A 221 -1.85 -0.41 9.38
N GLY A 222 -2.14 0.04 8.18
CA GLY A 222 -3.32 0.84 7.88
C GLY A 222 -3.11 2.02 6.95
N ARG A 223 -4.23 2.67 6.61
CA ARG A 223 -4.27 3.89 5.79
C ARG A 223 -5.15 4.94 6.43
N MET A 224 -4.84 6.20 6.14
CA MET A 224 -5.57 7.39 6.59
C MET A 224 -6.25 8.05 5.37
N GLY A 225 -7.43 8.63 5.55
CA GLY A 225 -8.09 9.42 4.50
C GLY A 225 -7.30 10.68 4.18
N ALA A 226 -7.11 10.98 2.88
CA ALA A 226 -6.42 12.20 2.43
C ALA A 226 -7.35 13.42 2.45
N THR A 227 -7.96 13.69 3.60
CA THR A 227 -8.99 14.72 3.79
C THR A 227 -8.54 15.91 4.63
N GLN A 228 -7.38 15.82 5.29
CA GLN A 228 -6.91 16.82 6.27
C GLN A 228 -6.75 18.22 5.68
N ARG A 229 -6.40 18.34 4.40
CA ARG A 229 -6.16 19.61 3.73
C ARG A 229 -7.38 20.16 2.98
N LEU A 230 -8.50 19.43 2.99
CA LEU A 230 -9.69 19.78 2.20
C LEU A 230 -10.54 20.93 2.77
N GLY A 231 -10.25 21.41 3.99
CA GLY A 231 -11.07 22.48 4.59
C GLY A 231 -12.53 22.07 4.81
N LEU A 232 -12.78 20.84 5.19
CA LEU A 232 -14.11 20.22 5.25
C LEU A 232 -15.10 20.96 6.16
N ASP A 233 -14.61 21.64 7.20
CA ASP A 233 -15.44 22.42 8.10
C ASP A 233 -16.20 23.54 7.37
N ALA A 234 -15.58 24.15 6.32
CA ALA A 234 -16.22 25.15 5.48
C ALA A 234 -17.40 24.58 4.67
N ALA A 235 -17.37 23.27 4.38
CA ALA A 235 -18.47 22.54 3.73
C ALA A 235 -19.43 21.87 4.74
N GLY A 236 -19.25 22.10 6.05
CA GLY A 236 -20.07 21.47 7.09
C GLY A 236 -19.83 19.96 7.28
N LEU A 237 -18.72 19.44 6.75
CA LEU A 237 -18.36 18.01 6.80
C LEU A 237 -17.38 17.73 7.94
N LYS A 238 -17.45 16.49 8.49
CA LYS A 238 -16.55 16.02 9.53
C LYS A 238 -16.00 14.64 9.19
N THR A 239 -14.77 14.38 9.63
CA THR A 239 -14.14 13.06 9.51
C THR A 239 -14.05 12.35 10.84
N ASP A 240 -13.87 11.04 10.80
CA ASP A 240 -13.45 10.25 11.95
C ASP A 240 -11.94 10.45 12.24
N HIS A 241 -11.44 9.74 13.27
CA HIS A 241 -10.03 9.75 13.67
C HIS A 241 -9.05 9.24 12.59
N ARG A 242 -9.56 8.58 11.54
CA ARG A 242 -8.78 8.10 10.38
C ARG A 242 -8.96 8.96 9.14
N GLY A 243 -9.55 10.13 9.26
CA GLY A 243 -9.80 11.02 8.12
C GLY A 243 -10.88 10.52 7.17
N ARG A 244 -11.75 9.58 7.58
CA ARG A 244 -12.82 9.05 6.72
C ARG A 244 -14.09 9.86 6.86
N LEU A 245 -14.71 10.16 5.74
CA LEU A 245 -16.03 10.79 5.69
C LEU A 245 -17.12 9.75 5.92
N SER A 246 -18.12 10.11 6.71
CA SER A 246 -19.34 9.32 6.83
C SER A 246 -20.27 9.66 5.69
N VAL A 247 -20.75 8.65 4.98
CA VAL A 247 -21.69 8.81 3.85
C VAL A 247 -23.04 8.20 4.20
N ASP A 248 -24.11 8.80 3.70
CA ASP A 248 -25.43 8.20 3.73
C ASP A 248 -25.48 7.06 2.69
N ARG A 249 -25.91 5.86 3.14
CA ARG A 249 -25.93 4.68 2.27
C ARG A 249 -27.02 4.71 1.20
N THR A 250 -27.93 5.65 1.28
CA THR A 250 -29.06 5.78 0.34
C THR A 250 -28.89 6.90 -0.68
N SER A 251 -28.14 7.94 -0.33
CA SER A 251 -27.97 9.16 -1.17
C SER A 251 -26.53 9.43 -1.58
N TYR A 252 -25.54 8.81 -0.90
CA TYR A 252 -24.09 9.04 -1.06
C TYR A 252 -23.65 10.48 -0.92
#